data_d382da2032f0223be5b69813cc54b099
#
_entry.id   d382da2032f0223be5b69813cc54b099
#
_cell.length_a   1.000
_cell.length_b   1.000
_cell.length_c   1.000
_cell.angle_alpha   90.00
_cell.angle_beta   90.00
_cell.angle_gamma   90.00
#
_symmetry.space_group_name_H-M   'P 1'
#
loop_
_entity.id
_entity.type
_entity.pdbx_description
1 polymer ?
#
loop_
_entity_poly.entity_id
_entity_poly.type
_entity_poly.pdbx_seq_one_letter_code
_entity_poly.pdbx_strand_id
1 'polypeptide(L)'
;MKLLLITAIEEFEADVINILKHSGVRAFSYQSVKGYKNTGTEISSWFSEGHISVDSLLFTIFSDCNCVGDIYRSVNEFNKKQETVSQIHVATPV
;
A
#
# COMPACT_ATOMS: atom_id res chain seq x y z
N MET A 1 -4.34 -18.86 9.39
CA MET A 1 -4.56 -17.88 8.32
C MET A 1 -4.45 -16.48 8.87
N LYS A 2 -3.79 -15.61 8.16
CA LYS A 2 -3.61 -14.22 8.57
C LYS A 2 -4.25 -13.28 7.58
N LEU A 3 -4.76 -12.18 8.10
CA LEU A 3 -5.25 -11.08 7.29
C LEU A 3 -4.13 -10.10 7.05
N LEU A 4 -3.92 -9.73 5.81
CA LEU A 4 -2.93 -8.75 5.42
C LEU A 4 -3.63 -7.62 4.67
N LEU A 5 -3.33 -6.39 5.03
CA LEU A 5 -3.84 -5.22 4.36
C LEU A 5 -2.69 -4.47 3.71
N ILE A 6 -2.85 -4.14 2.45
CA ILE A 6 -1.85 -3.36 1.71
C ILE A 6 -2.53 -2.12 1.14
N THR A 7 -1.95 -0.96 1.38
CA THR A 7 -2.42 0.27 0.76
C THR A 7 -1.32 0.85 -0.10
N ALA A 8 -1.70 1.36 -1.24
CA ALA A 8 -0.78 1.97 -2.19
C ALA A 8 -1.53 2.96 -3.06
N ILE A 9 -0.80 3.89 -3.64
CA ILE A 9 -1.41 4.76 -4.65
C ILE A 9 -1.73 3.93 -5.89
N GLU A 10 -2.71 4.40 -6.65
CA GLU A 10 -3.21 3.67 -7.81
C GLU A 10 -2.10 3.36 -8.84
N GLU A 11 -1.12 4.23 -8.94
CA GLU A 11 0.00 4.02 -9.86
C GLU A 11 0.82 2.76 -9.56
N PHE A 12 0.76 2.27 -8.32
CA PHE A 12 1.49 1.07 -7.92
C PHE A 12 0.69 -0.21 -8.04
N GLU A 13 -0.46 -0.17 -8.72
CA GLU A 13 -1.32 -1.34 -8.85
C GLU A 13 -0.58 -2.56 -9.40
N ALA A 14 0.10 -2.39 -10.52
CA ALA A 14 0.83 -3.50 -11.13
C ALA A 14 1.96 -4.00 -10.23
N ASP A 15 2.63 -3.09 -9.55
CA ASP A 15 3.73 -3.45 -8.66
C ASP A 15 3.24 -4.29 -7.49
N VAL A 16 2.13 -3.90 -6.86
CA VAL A 16 1.58 -4.67 -5.75
C VAL A 16 1.11 -6.05 -6.23
N ILE A 17 0.43 -6.10 -7.37
CA ILE A 17 -0.03 -7.37 -7.92
C ILE A 17 1.15 -8.29 -8.18
N ASN A 18 2.23 -7.78 -8.74
CA ASN A 18 3.44 -8.57 -8.98
C ASN A 18 4.07 -9.08 -7.70
N ILE A 19 4.14 -8.23 -6.67
CA ILE A 19 4.65 -8.65 -5.37
C ILE A 19 3.82 -9.81 -4.82
N LEU A 20 2.50 -9.70 -4.87
CA LEU A 20 1.62 -10.74 -4.35
C LEU A 20 1.78 -12.05 -5.12
N LYS A 21 1.84 -11.98 -6.44
CA LYS A 21 2.03 -13.18 -7.26
C LYS A 21 3.35 -13.87 -6.98
N HIS A 22 4.43 -13.10 -6.89
CA HIS A 22 5.76 -13.67 -6.64
C HIS A 22 5.93 -14.19 -5.21
N SER A 23 5.11 -13.72 -4.30
CA SER A 23 5.12 -14.20 -2.92
C SER A 23 4.26 -15.43 -2.70
N GLY A 24 3.62 -15.94 -3.73
CA GLY A 24 2.83 -17.16 -3.63
C GLY A 24 1.39 -16.96 -3.18
N VAL A 25 0.90 -15.74 -3.18
CA VAL A 25 -0.50 -15.47 -2.83
C VAL A 25 -1.38 -15.93 -3.99
N ARG A 26 -2.35 -16.79 -3.68
CA ARG A 26 -3.23 -17.36 -4.70
C ARG A 26 -4.44 -16.50 -5.02
N ALA A 27 -4.96 -15.80 -4.01
CA ALA A 27 -6.18 -15.02 -4.18
C ALA A 27 -6.15 -13.83 -3.27
N PHE A 28 -6.62 -12.72 -3.78
CA PHE A 28 -6.76 -11.50 -3.02
C PHE A 28 -7.83 -10.64 -3.69
N SER A 29 -8.35 -9.68 -2.96
CA SER A 29 -9.25 -8.70 -3.52
C SER A 29 -8.68 -7.32 -3.30
N TYR A 30 -9.09 -6.37 -4.12
CA TYR A 30 -8.72 -4.99 -3.89
C TYR A 30 -9.80 -4.05 -4.42
N GLN A 31 -9.78 -2.85 -3.90
CA GLN A 31 -10.75 -1.85 -4.25
C GLN A 31 -10.11 -0.47 -4.27
N SER A 32 -10.71 0.42 -5.04
CA SER A 32 -10.28 1.81 -5.06
C SER A 32 -10.78 2.52 -3.81
N VAL A 33 -9.91 3.31 -3.20
CA VAL A 33 -10.26 4.09 -2.02
C VAL A 33 -9.68 5.49 -2.20
N LYS A 34 -10.20 6.44 -1.43
CA LYS A 34 -9.62 7.78 -1.39
C LYS A 34 -8.54 7.81 -0.33
N GLY A 35 -7.32 8.01 -0.77
CA GLY A 35 -6.22 8.28 0.14
C GLY A 35 -6.27 9.71 0.59
N TYR A 36 -6.08 9.94 1.85
CA TYR A 36 -6.09 11.27 2.43
C TYR A 36 -4.76 11.50 3.11
N LYS A 37 -4.10 12.57 2.71
CA LYS A 37 -2.80 12.88 3.29
C LYS A 37 -2.84 14.30 3.85
N ASN A 38 -2.60 14.40 5.13
CA ASN A 38 -2.45 15.68 5.78
C ASN A 38 -1.00 16.13 5.59
N THR A 39 -0.81 17.26 4.93
CA THR A 39 0.53 17.75 4.65
C THR A 39 1.28 18.17 5.91
N GLY A 40 0.55 18.41 6.98
CA GLY A 40 1.18 18.74 8.26
C GLY A 40 1.73 20.15 8.36
N THR A 41 1.54 20.99 7.38
CA THR A 41 2.00 22.35 7.42
C THR A 41 0.84 23.31 7.28
N GLU A 42 0.88 24.37 8.06
CA GLU A 42 -0.18 25.38 8.01
C GLU A 42 -0.24 26.08 6.67
N ILE A 43 0.91 26.28 6.05
CA ILE A 43 0.97 26.92 4.74
C ILE A 43 0.26 26.07 3.71
N SER A 44 0.49 24.77 3.74
CA SER A 44 -0.21 23.86 2.85
C SER A 44 -1.70 23.86 3.12
N SER A 45 -2.09 23.94 4.38
CA SER A 45 -3.49 24.02 4.74
C SER A 45 -4.15 25.24 4.12
N TRP A 46 -3.43 26.33 4.06
CA TRP A 46 -3.93 27.57 3.50
C TRP A 46 -4.27 27.44 2.03
N PHE A 47 -3.39 26.79 1.26
CA PHE A 47 -3.53 26.73 -0.19
C PHE A 47 -4.25 25.51 -0.69
N SER A 48 -4.21 24.43 0.07
CA SER A 48 -4.77 23.16 -0.35
C SER A 48 -5.77 22.60 0.64
N GLU A 49 -6.24 23.44 1.53
CA GLU A 49 -7.16 23.04 2.60
C GLU A 49 -6.56 21.97 3.51
N GLY A 50 -5.23 21.90 3.56
CA GLY A 50 -4.55 21.06 4.51
C GLY A 50 -4.48 19.59 4.17
N HIS A 51 -4.96 19.22 3.02
CA HIS A 51 -4.95 17.81 2.65
C HIS A 51 -4.90 17.64 1.14
N ILE A 52 -4.42 16.49 0.75
CA ILE A 52 -4.40 16.06 -0.65
C ILE A 52 -5.15 14.75 -0.72
N SER A 53 -6.13 14.70 -1.62
CA SER A 53 -6.85 13.47 -1.89
C SER A 53 -6.14 12.76 -3.04
N VAL A 54 -5.75 11.51 -2.82
CA VAL A 54 -5.03 10.70 -3.79
C VAL A 54 -5.80 9.43 -4.04
N ASP A 55 -5.99 9.08 -5.31
CA ASP A 55 -6.62 7.81 -5.64
C ASP A 55 -5.67 6.68 -5.24
N SER A 56 -6.18 5.81 -4.41
CA SER A 56 -5.40 4.73 -3.81
C SER A 56 -6.13 3.41 -3.92
N LEU A 57 -5.43 2.35 -3.58
CA LEU A 57 -5.98 1.00 -3.58
C LEU A 57 -5.79 0.37 -2.22
N LEU A 58 -6.78 -0.41 -1.80
CA LEU A 58 -6.70 -1.22 -0.59
C LEU A 58 -6.81 -2.67 -1.01
N PHE A 59 -5.76 -3.43 -0.75
CA PHE A 59 -5.72 -4.86 -1.02
C PHE A 59 -6.01 -5.61 0.27
N THR A 60 -6.88 -6.61 0.18
CA THR A 60 -7.21 -7.48 1.31
C THR A 60 -6.78 -8.89 0.95
N ILE A 61 -5.90 -9.46 1.75
CA ILE A 61 -5.31 -10.76 1.50
C ILE A 61 -5.50 -11.64 2.73
N PHE A 62 -6.03 -12.84 2.52
CA PHE A 62 -6.05 -13.87 3.55
C PHE A 62 -5.03 -14.91 3.14
N SER A 63 -3.99 -15.07 3.93
CA SER A 63 -2.86 -15.90 3.56
C SER A 63 -2.38 -16.74 4.74
N ASP A 64 -1.84 -17.89 4.41
CA ASP A 64 -1.10 -18.66 5.38
C ASP A 64 0.23 -17.95 5.65
N CYS A 65 0.78 -18.20 6.80
CA CYS A 65 1.86 -17.37 7.33
C CYS A 65 3.16 -17.34 6.51
N ASN A 66 3.36 -18.30 5.62
CA ASN A 66 4.64 -18.38 4.91
C ASN A 66 4.87 -17.26 3.89
N CYS A 67 3.80 -16.65 3.39
CA CYS A 67 3.91 -15.59 2.39
C CYS A 67 4.17 -14.22 3.00
N VAL A 68 3.85 -14.04 4.26
CA VAL A 68 3.83 -12.71 4.88
C VAL A 68 5.22 -12.09 4.92
N GLY A 69 6.23 -12.87 5.32
CA GLY A 69 7.60 -12.38 5.38
C GLY A 69 8.13 -11.96 4.01
N ASP A 70 7.80 -12.73 2.98
CA ASP A 70 8.22 -12.41 1.62
C ASP A 70 7.55 -11.13 1.12
N ILE A 71 6.28 -10.94 1.45
CA ILE A 71 5.56 -9.73 1.09
C ILE A 71 6.20 -8.51 1.75
N TYR A 72 6.47 -8.56 3.05
CA TYR A 72 7.11 -7.46 3.74
C TYR A 72 8.47 -7.12 3.15
N ARG A 73 9.26 -8.14 2.86
CA ARG A 73 10.59 -7.92 2.28
C ARG A 73 10.49 -7.27 0.90
N SER A 74 9.60 -7.78 0.06
CA SER A 74 9.42 -7.24 -1.29
C SER A 74 8.92 -5.81 -1.27
N VAL A 75 8.00 -5.50 -0.37
CA VAL A 75 7.50 -4.14 -0.21
C VAL A 75 8.61 -3.21 0.26
N ASN A 76 9.41 -3.64 1.22
CA ASN A 76 10.53 -2.83 1.69
C ASN A 76 11.54 -2.55 0.58
N GLU A 77 11.85 -3.55 -0.24
CA GLU A 77 12.76 -3.37 -1.36
C GLU A 77 12.18 -2.41 -2.40
N PHE A 78 10.90 -2.55 -2.69
CA PHE A 78 10.22 -1.62 -3.62
C PHE A 78 10.29 -0.20 -3.09
N ASN A 79 9.96 0.00 -1.83
CA ASN A 79 9.93 1.33 -1.23
C ASN A 79 11.31 2.01 -1.24
N LYS A 80 12.36 1.21 -1.12
CA LYS A 80 13.73 1.75 -1.16
C LYS A 80 14.16 2.15 -2.56
N LYS A 81 13.64 1.47 -3.57
CA LYS A 81 14.10 1.66 -4.95
C LYS A 81 13.32 2.73 -5.71
N GLN A 82 12.06 2.92 -5.35
CA GLN A 82 11.25 3.87 -6.09
C GLN A 82 11.60 5.30 -5.70
N GLU A 83 11.43 6.21 -6.63
CA GLU A 83 11.93 7.58 -6.48
C GLU A 83 10.96 8.56 -5.86
N THR A 84 9.69 8.18 -5.73
CA THR A 84 8.69 9.08 -5.19
C THR A 84 8.66 9.01 -3.67
N VAL A 85 7.98 9.97 -3.04
CA VAL A 85 7.78 9.94 -1.59
C VAL A 85 6.66 9.00 -1.19
N SER A 86 5.89 8.51 -2.15
CA SER A 86 4.81 7.57 -1.88
C SER A 86 5.37 6.19 -1.60
N GLN A 87 4.77 5.48 -0.68
CA GLN A 87 5.22 4.15 -0.29
C GLN A 87 4.05 3.20 -0.24
N ILE A 88 4.36 1.93 -0.40
CA ILE A 88 3.40 0.86 -0.16
C ILE A 88 3.42 0.55 1.33
N HIS A 89 2.24 0.49 1.93
CA HIS A 89 2.10 0.20 3.36
C HIS A 89 1.45 -1.15 3.54
N VAL A 90 2.02 -1.96 4.42
CA VAL A 90 1.51 -3.29 4.74
C VAL A 90 1.24 -3.36 6.23
N ALA A 91 0.10 -3.93 6.58
CA ALA A 91 -0.26 -4.14 7.98
C ALA A 91 -0.89 -5.51 8.15
N THR A 92 -0.58 -6.14 9.28
CA THR A 92 -1.25 -7.37 9.70
C THR A 92 -2.02 -7.05 10.97
N PRO A 93 -3.35 -6.88 10.85
CA PRO A 93 -4.17 -6.64 12.06
C PRO A 93 -4.06 -7.80 13.02
N VAL A 94 -4.09 -7.48 14.27
CA VAL A 94 -3.97 -8.48 15.35
C VAL A 94 -5.31 -9.14 15.62
#